data_28ef38b570dd67039ba16d395320a432
#
_entry.id   28ef38b570dd67039ba16d395320a432
#
_cell.length_a   1.000
_cell.length_b   1.000
_cell.length_c   1.000
_cell.angle_alpha   90.00
_cell.angle_beta   90.00
_cell.angle_gamma   90.00
#
_symmetry.space_group_name_H-M   'P 1'
#
loop_
_entity.id
_entity.type
_entity.pdbx_description
1 polymer ?
#
loop_
_entity_poly.entity_id
_entity_poly.type
_entity_poly.pdbx_seq_one_letter_code
_entity_poly.pdbx_strand_id
1 'polypeptide(L)'
;CKVFQDDPADLGLKKGQWVKVRGSLQFQPYDNELQIMAQGLAFLEAPPCLTDTAPEKRVELHLHTKMSGLDGTVDVDQLLKLASSLGHDAVAITDHGVVQAFPEAHRAAKKHGIKIIYGVEGYLIDDPESKVRPFHIVLLAKNRVGLKNLYRLISHSNLDHFYRVPRIPRALLQEYREGLIVGSACEAGEVFQAVLHQRPNVLEVAGFYDYLEIQPLANNEFLIGTAQVRSKDDLIRINQQIIKLGERLGIPVVATGDVHFLRPEDAFVRTILLAGKGMGDAEHPAPLYYRTTEEMLQEFSYLTPEKAYEVVVEAPRKIAAQVEELSPVPSGFYPPHLPDAEQELEKMTYAKAKEIYGEPLPEIVQARLARELKAIINHGYASLY
;
A
#
# COMPACT_ATOMS: atom_id res chain seq x y z
N CYS A 1 6.35 19.38 -24.08
CA CYS A 1 6.02 20.50 -24.99
C CYS A 1 7.30 21.24 -25.36
N LYS A 2 7.53 21.52 -26.64
CA LYS A 2 8.63 22.35 -27.12
C LYS A 2 8.08 23.66 -27.65
N VAL A 3 8.71 24.77 -27.25
CA VAL A 3 8.45 26.11 -27.75
C VAL A 3 9.73 26.59 -28.43
N PHE A 4 9.64 27.02 -29.68
CA PHE A 4 10.74 27.64 -30.41
C PHE A 4 10.61 29.17 -30.25
N GLN A 5 11.44 29.72 -29.40
CA GLN A 5 11.58 31.16 -29.21
C GLN A 5 13.04 31.44 -28.85
N ASP A 6 13.54 32.59 -29.24
CA ASP A 6 14.96 32.94 -29.07
C ASP A 6 15.37 33.05 -27.59
N ASP A 7 14.45 33.42 -26.70
CA ASP A 7 14.64 33.38 -25.27
C ASP A 7 13.40 32.84 -24.53
N PRO A 8 13.48 31.71 -23.80
CA PRO A 8 12.38 31.19 -22.98
C PRO A 8 11.90 32.15 -21.89
N ALA A 9 12.75 33.08 -21.43
CA ALA A 9 12.39 34.08 -20.42
C ALA A 9 11.35 35.08 -20.94
N ASP A 10 11.30 35.31 -22.25
CA ASP A 10 10.33 36.22 -22.91
C ASP A 10 8.88 35.68 -22.84
N LEU A 11 8.70 34.39 -22.57
CA LEU A 11 7.39 33.77 -22.37
C LEU A 11 6.79 34.05 -20.99
N GLY A 12 7.56 34.57 -20.04
CA GLY A 12 7.11 34.79 -18.66
C GLY A 12 6.73 33.53 -17.90
N LEU A 13 7.16 32.32 -18.38
CA LEU A 13 6.84 31.04 -17.77
C LEU A 13 7.61 30.82 -16.47
N LYS A 14 6.88 30.46 -15.42
CA LYS A 14 7.45 30.05 -14.15
C LYS A 14 7.07 28.61 -13.81
N LYS A 15 7.96 27.88 -13.17
CA LYS A 15 7.68 26.52 -12.70
C LYS A 15 6.45 26.52 -11.78
N GLY A 16 5.49 25.65 -12.08
CA GLY A 16 4.23 25.53 -11.31
C GLY A 16 3.06 26.36 -11.85
N GLN A 17 3.27 27.15 -12.92
CA GLN A 17 2.16 27.84 -13.57
C GLN A 17 1.34 26.91 -14.46
N TRP A 18 0.01 27.13 -14.47
CA TRP A 18 -0.90 26.45 -15.37
C TRP A 18 -0.99 27.18 -16.70
N VAL A 19 -0.86 26.43 -17.77
CA VAL A 19 -0.88 26.98 -19.12
C VAL A 19 -1.71 26.12 -20.05
N LYS A 20 -2.44 26.77 -20.95
CA LYS A 20 -3.10 26.12 -22.09
C LYS A 20 -2.18 26.25 -23.30
N VAL A 21 -1.83 25.12 -23.89
CA VAL A 21 -0.96 25.09 -25.07
C VAL A 21 -1.76 24.66 -26.29
N ARG A 22 -1.64 25.40 -27.38
CA ARG A 22 -2.13 25.02 -28.70
C ARG A 22 -0.94 24.68 -29.60
N GLY A 23 -0.97 23.55 -30.27
CA GLY A 23 0.12 23.14 -31.17
C GLY A 23 -0.17 21.83 -31.89
N SER A 24 0.79 21.36 -32.67
CA SER A 24 0.75 20.06 -33.35
C SER A 24 1.48 19.00 -32.49
N LEU A 25 0.89 17.81 -32.45
CA LEU A 25 1.53 16.66 -31.79
C LEU A 25 2.49 16.01 -32.78
N GLN A 26 3.76 15.83 -32.38
CA GLN A 26 4.79 15.21 -33.19
C GLN A 26 5.54 14.15 -32.41
N PHE A 27 5.86 13.03 -33.07
CA PHE A 27 6.72 12.01 -32.49
C PHE A 27 8.19 12.44 -32.67
N GLN A 28 8.95 12.45 -31.60
CA GLN A 28 10.37 12.79 -31.60
C GLN A 28 11.22 11.50 -31.50
N PRO A 29 11.86 11.06 -32.61
CA PRO A 29 12.55 9.79 -32.64
C PRO A 29 13.76 9.70 -31.66
N TYR A 30 14.43 10.83 -31.40
CA TYR A 30 15.60 10.85 -30.49
C TYR A 30 15.24 10.59 -29.04
N ASP A 31 14.11 11.15 -28.59
CA ASP A 31 13.66 11.02 -27.20
C ASP A 31 12.65 9.85 -27.04
N ASN A 32 12.22 9.25 -28.17
CA ASN A 32 11.16 8.24 -28.26
C ASN A 32 9.86 8.69 -27.57
N GLU A 33 9.51 9.98 -27.72
CA GLU A 33 8.38 10.60 -27.02
C GLU A 33 7.48 11.40 -27.99
N LEU A 34 6.19 11.49 -27.64
CA LEU A 34 5.25 12.40 -28.27
C LEU A 34 5.43 13.80 -27.67
N GLN A 35 5.65 14.80 -28.51
CA GLN A 35 5.86 16.17 -28.10
C GLN A 35 4.85 17.12 -28.79
N ILE A 36 4.38 18.11 -28.02
CA ILE A 36 3.56 19.19 -28.57
C ILE A 36 4.48 20.31 -29.03
N MET A 37 4.44 20.59 -30.34
CA MET A 37 5.09 21.75 -30.95
C MET A 37 4.17 22.96 -30.78
N ALA A 38 4.41 23.76 -29.74
CA ALA A 38 3.54 24.84 -29.33
C ALA A 38 3.52 25.97 -30.38
N GLN A 39 2.33 26.41 -30.75
CA GLN A 39 2.06 27.55 -31.64
C GLN A 39 1.38 28.70 -30.87
N GLY A 40 0.85 28.44 -29.70
CA GLY A 40 0.23 29.42 -28.85
C GLY A 40 0.18 28.94 -27.43
N LEU A 41 0.27 29.88 -26.51
CA LEU A 41 0.29 29.65 -25.07
C LEU A 41 -0.59 30.72 -24.39
N ALA A 42 -1.40 30.25 -23.43
CA ALA A 42 -2.20 31.14 -22.59
C ALA A 42 -2.04 30.68 -21.13
N PHE A 43 -1.90 31.63 -20.24
CA PHE A 43 -1.89 31.36 -18.80
C PHE A 43 -3.30 31.03 -18.33
N LEU A 44 -3.40 30.04 -17.46
CA LEU A 44 -4.62 29.64 -16.79
C LEU A 44 -4.48 29.92 -15.30
N GLU A 45 -5.60 30.23 -14.67
CA GLU A 45 -5.67 30.16 -13.22
C GLU A 45 -5.48 28.69 -12.78
N ALA A 46 -4.74 28.49 -11.69
CA ALA A 46 -4.61 27.16 -11.12
C ALA A 46 -6.03 26.63 -10.78
N PRO A 47 -6.36 25.38 -11.11
CA PRO A 47 -7.61 24.81 -10.63
C PRO A 47 -7.64 24.92 -9.10
N PRO A 48 -8.82 25.08 -8.48
CA PRO A 48 -8.93 25.14 -7.04
C PRO A 48 -8.26 23.89 -6.45
N CYS A 49 -7.35 24.11 -5.50
CA CYS A 49 -6.75 22.99 -4.77
C CYS A 49 -7.85 22.27 -4.01
N LEU A 50 -7.85 20.95 -4.07
CA LEU A 50 -8.69 20.14 -3.20
C LEU A 50 -8.34 20.49 -1.75
N THR A 51 -9.36 20.85 -0.95
CA THR A 51 -9.23 21.20 0.45
C THR A 51 -10.13 20.31 1.27
N ASP A 52 -9.70 19.99 2.46
CA ASP A 52 -10.50 19.31 3.47
C ASP A 52 -10.72 20.31 4.61
N THR A 53 -11.94 20.77 4.80
CA THR A 53 -12.31 21.84 5.78
C THR A 53 -12.82 21.28 7.10
N ALA A 54 -12.99 19.94 7.20
CA ALA A 54 -13.41 19.30 8.43
C ALA A 54 -12.46 19.64 9.59
N PRO A 55 -12.98 19.97 10.80
CA PRO A 55 -12.13 20.33 11.94
C PRO A 55 -11.22 19.20 12.40
N GLU A 56 -11.71 17.96 12.40
CA GLU A 56 -10.92 16.75 12.59
C GLU A 56 -10.88 15.95 11.30
N LYS A 57 -9.67 15.51 10.91
CA LYS A 57 -9.46 14.74 9.69
C LYS A 57 -9.64 13.26 9.92
N ARG A 58 -10.18 12.58 8.90
CA ARG A 58 -10.24 11.13 8.88
C ARG A 58 -8.85 10.52 8.71
N VAL A 59 -8.72 9.25 9.04
CA VAL A 59 -7.54 8.42 8.70
C VAL A 59 -7.97 7.34 7.73
N GLU A 60 -7.29 7.23 6.58
CA GLU A 60 -7.51 6.12 5.68
C GLU A 60 -6.78 4.88 6.17
N LEU A 61 -7.52 3.79 6.37
CA LEU A 61 -6.98 2.51 6.87
C LEU A 61 -6.91 1.41 5.82
N HIS A 62 -7.40 1.65 4.59
CA HIS A 62 -7.42 0.69 3.49
C HIS A 62 -7.05 1.38 2.17
N LEU A 63 -5.79 1.22 1.74
CA LEU A 63 -5.26 1.89 0.56
C LEU A 63 -4.22 1.04 -0.16
N HIS A 64 -4.31 1.01 -1.49
CA HIS A 64 -3.45 0.28 -2.41
C HIS A 64 -2.56 1.23 -3.20
N THR A 65 -1.27 0.96 -3.18
CA THR A 65 -0.30 1.65 -4.02
C THR A 65 -0.12 0.93 -5.36
N LYS A 66 0.74 1.46 -6.23
CA LYS A 66 1.16 0.77 -7.46
C LYS A 66 1.86 -0.59 -7.22
N MET A 67 2.16 -0.93 -5.96
CA MET A 67 2.68 -2.26 -5.58
C MET A 67 1.58 -3.32 -5.51
N SER A 68 0.31 -2.93 -5.43
CA SER A 68 -0.84 -3.80 -5.74
C SER A 68 -0.93 -3.98 -7.25
N GLY A 69 -0.08 -4.88 -7.78
CA GLY A 69 0.25 -4.99 -9.20
C GLY A 69 -0.97 -5.13 -10.12
N LEU A 70 -1.04 -4.30 -11.16
CA LEU A 70 -2.13 -4.21 -12.13
C LEU A 70 -3.50 -3.87 -11.52
N ASP A 71 -3.55 -3.23 -10.35
CA ASP A 71 -4.77 -2.81 -9.68
C ASP A 71 -4.66 -1.38 -9.12
N GLY A 72 -3.77 -1.17 -8.14
CA GLY A 72 -3.50 0.15 -7.62
C GLY A 72 -2.63 1.01 -8.55
N THR A 73 -2.93 2.32 -8.60
CA THR A 73 -2.15 3.29 -9.38
C THR A 73 -1.51 4.37 -8.51
N VAL A 74 -1.71 4.31 -7.19
CA VAL A 74 -1.25 5.34 -6.25
C VAL A 74 0.27 5.36 -6.15
N ASP A 75 0.86 6.50 -6.48
CA ASP A 75 2.26 6.81 -6.17
C ASP A 75 2.37 7.31 -4.72
N VAL A 76 3.30 6.73 -3.97
CA VAL A 76 3.41 6.99 -2.52
C VAL A 76 3.79 8.43 -2.21
N ASP A 77 4.73 9.05 -2.95
CA ASP A 77 5.12 10.45 -2.70
C ASP A 77 3.98 11.41 -3.01
N GLN A 78 3.22 11.15 -4.09
CA GLN A 78 2.03 11.94 -4.44
C GLN A 78 0.91 11.77 -3.42
N LEU A 79 0.68 10.55 -2.92
CA LEU A 79 -0.29 10.27 -1.85
C LEU A 79 0.03 11.13 -0.62
N LEU A 80 1.26 11.05 -0.12
CA LEU A 80 1.61 11.71 1.13
C LEU A 80 1.66 13.23 0.96
N LYS A 81 2.02 13.73 -0.22
CA LYS A 81 1.89 15.14 -0.56
C LYS A 81 0.42 15.59 -0.53
N LEU A 82 -0.49 14.81 -1.12
CA LEU A 82 -1.93 15.10 -1.11
C LEU A 82 -2.47 15.06 0.33
N ALA A 83 -2.23 13.98 1.07
CA ALA A 83 -2.68 13.81 2.45
C ALA A 83 -2.22 15.00 3.34
N SER A 84 -0.93 15.38 3.23
CA SER A 84 -0.39 16.55 3.94
C SER A 84 -1.09 17.85 3.54
N SER A 85 -1.38 18.07 2.25
CA SER A 85 -2.09 19.27 1.78
C SER A 85 -3.53 19.35 2.26
N LEU A 86 -4.17 18.21 2.54
CA LEU A 86 -5.50 18.09 3.11
C LEU A 86 -5.50 18.18 4.65
N GLY A 87 -4.33 18.20 5.28
CA GLY A 87 -4.18 18.21 6.74
C GLY A 87 -4.44 16.84 7.40
N HIS A 88 -4.42 15.74 6.63
CA HIS A 88 -4.45 14.40 7.18
C HIS A 88 -3.12 14.11 7.86
N ASP A 89 -3.15 13.48 9.03
CA ASP A 89 -1.96 13.23 9.87
C ASP A 89 -1.44 11.79 9.79
N ALA A 90 -2.27 10.86 9.31
CA ALA A 90 -1.90 9.46 9.15
C ALA A 90 -2.61 8.81 7.97
N VAL A 91 -1.98 7.78 7.38
CA VAL A 91 -2.55 6.94 6.33
C VAL A 91 -1.98 5.52 6.43
N ALA A 92 -2.81 4.51 6.20
CA ALA A 92 -2.36 3.13 6.07
C ALA A 92 -1.97 2.82 4.61
N ILE A 93 -1.01 1.92 4.46
CA ILE A 93 -0.69 1.26 3.19
C ILE A 93 -0.97 -0.21 3.37
N THR A 94 -1.88 -0.75 2.58
CA THR A 94 -2.42 -2.11 2.71
C THR A 94 -2.45 -2.84 1.37
N ASP A 95 -1.33 -2.84 0.65
CA ASP A 95 -1.20 -3.50 -0.65
C ASP A 95 -1.57 -5.00 -0.59
N HIS A 96 -2.06 -5.54 -1.71
CA HIS A 96 -2.47 -6.94 -1.85
C HIS A 96 -1.31 -7.92 -1.64
N GLY A 97 -1.22 -8.53 -0.46
CA GLY A 97 -0.30 -9.62 -0.14
C GLY A 97 1.19 -9.26 -0.22
N VAL A 98 1.54 -7.96 -0.20
CA VAL A 98 2.91 -7.47 -0.38
C VAL A 98 3.23 -6.27 0.51
N VAL A 99 4.53 -5.99 0.71
CA VAL A 99 5.06 -4.93 1.58
C VAL A 99 6.10 -4.04 0.89
N GLN A 100 6.21 -4.10 -0.43
CA GLN A 100 7.26 -3.42 -1.19
C GLN A 100 7.21 -1.89 -1.10
N ALA A 101 6.02 -1.30 -0.86
CA ALA A 101 5.86 0.14 -0.71
C ALA A 101 6.47 0.71 0.58
N PHE A 102 6.73 -0.11 1.60
CA PHE A 102 7.11 0.36 2.94
C PHE A 102 8.37 1.23 2.99
N PRO A 103 9.50 0.87 2.34
CA PRO A 103 10.69 1.72 2.35
C PRO A 103 10.48 3.07 1.66
N GLU A 104 9.71 3.10 0.57
CA GLU A 104 9.35 4.33 -0.12
C GLU A 104 8.45 5.20 0.75
N ALA A 105 7.43 4.60 1.36
CA ALA A 105 6.51 5.27 2.28
C ALA A 105 7.23 5.88 3.48
N HIS A 106 8.18 5.19 4.07
CA HIS A 106 8.97 5.71 5.17
C HIS A 106 9.79 6.95 4.80
N ARG A 107 10.40 6.95 3.62
CA ARG A 107 11.14 8.12 3.12
C ARG A 107 10.21 9.30 2.84
N ALA A 108 9.10 9.05 2.16
CA ALA A 108 8.12 10.07 1.83
C ALA A 108 7.40 10.61 3.08
N ALA A 109 7.13 9.77 4.09
CA ALA A 109 6.55 10.15 5.37
C ALA A 109 7.38 11.24 6.08
N LYS A 110 8.69 11.05 6.17
CA LYS A 110 9.62 12.04 6.74
C LYS A 110 9.60 13.37 5.99
N LYS A 111 9.45 13.32 4.67
CA LYS A 111 9.39 14.51 3.81
C LYS A 111 8.11 15.32 3.99
N HIS A 112 6.99 14.63 4.16
CA HIS A 112 5.66 15.25 4.17
C HIS A 112 5.03 15.38 5.57
N GLY A 113 5.66 14.83 6.62
CA GLY A 113 5.16 14.89 8.00
C GLY A 113 3.91 14.05 8.26
N ILE A 114 3.75 12.93 7.55
CA ILE A 114 2.59 12.03 7.67
C ILE A 114 3.01 10.74 8.37
N LYS A 115 2.23 10.29 9.34
CA LYS A 115 2.41 8.98 9.98
C LYS A 115 1.95 7.86 9.04
N ILE A 116 2.82 6.88 8.81
CA ILE A 116 2.45 5.67 8.05
C ILE A 116 2.02 4.56 9.01
N ILE A 117 0.87 3.98 8.71
CA ILE A 117 0.40 2.73 9.31
C ILE A 117 0.75 1.63 8.32
N TYR A 118 1.76 0.81 8.67
CA TYR A 118 2.21 -0.30 7.82
C TYR A 118 1.25 -1.47 7.94
N GLY A 119 0.67 -1.89 6.83
CA GLY A 119 -0.31 -2.97 6.78
C GLY A 119 -0.30 -3.70 5.45
N VAL A 120 -1.15 -4.69 5.36
CA VAL A 120 -1.35 -5.53 4.17
C VAL A 120 -2.82 -5.90 4.07
N GLU A 121 -3.39 -5.88 2.87
CA GLU A 121 -4.59 -6.65 2.59
C GLU A 121 -4.18 -8.06 2.18
N GLY A 122 -4.40 -9.02 3.08
CA GLY A 122 -4.06 -10.43 2.90
C GLY A 122 -5.23 -11.27 2.36
N TYR A 123 -4.94 -12.52 2.06
CA TYR A 123 -5.89 -13.50 1.51
C TYR A 123 -6.09 -14.65 2.51
N LEU A 124 -7.08 -14.51 3.40
CA LEU A 124 -7.37 -15.45 4.48
C LEU A 124 -8.01 -16.72 3.97
N ILE A 125 -7.51 -17.87 4.43
CA ILE A 125 -8.07 -19.20 4.19
C ILE A 125 -8.14 -20.00 5.50
N ASP A 126 -9.09 -20.93 5.62
CA ASP A 126 -9.15 -21.84 6.76
C ASP A 126 -8.32 -23.11 6.49
N ASP A 127 -8.46 -23.70 5.31
CA ASP A 127 -7.75 -24.90 4.90
C ASP A 127 -6.70 -24.58 3.81
N PRO A 128 -5.39 -24.79 4.08
CA PRO A 128 -4.33 -24.56 3.11
C PRO A 128 -4.45 -25.36 1.80
N GLU A 129 -5.06 -26.53 1.85
CA GLU A 129 -5.27 -27.38 0.66
C GLU A 129 -6.51 -26.96 -0.16
N SER A 130 -7.36 -26.12 0.40
CA SER A 130 -8.56 -25.64 -0.26
C SER A 130 -8.24 -24.80 -1.49
N LYS A 131 -9.02 -24.98 -2.56
CA LYS A 131 -8.98 -24.16 -3.79
C LYS A 131 -10.10 -23.11 -3.83
N VAL A 132 -10.84 -22.94 -2.73
CA VAL A 132 -11.87 -21.91 -2.60
C VAL A 132 -11.25 -20.52 -2.66
N ARG A 133 -12.00 -19.54 -3.16
CA ARG A 133 -11.58 -18.13 -3.15
C ARG A 133 -11.31 -17.69 -1.70
N PRO A 134 -10.12 -17.14 -1.40
CA PRO A 134 -9.82 -16.62 -0.08
C PRO A 134 -10.65 -15.37 0.24
N PHE A 135 -10.82 -15.09 1.52
CA PHE A 135 -11.37 -13.82 1.99
C PHE A 135 -10.28 -12.76 2.10
N HIS A 136 -10.62 -11.52 1.82
CA HIS A 136 -9.74 -10.41 2.12
C HIS A 136 -9.71 -10.12 3.62
N ILE A 137 -8.56 -9.69 4.11
CA ILE A 137 -8.33 -9.36 5.51
C ILE A 137 -7.29 -8.24 5.59
N VAL A 138 -7.55 -7.20 6.38
CA VAL A 138 -6.57 -6.13 6.60
C VAL A 138 -5.78 -6.42 7.87
N LEU A 139 -4.46 -6.40 7.75
CA LEU A 139 -3.51 -6.60 8.85
C LEU A 139 -2.68 -5.33 9.01
N LEU A 140 -2.80 -4.63 10.15
CA LEU A 140 -2.04 -3.42 10.46
C LEU A 140 -1.01 -3.73 11.54
N ALA A 141 0.24 -3.34 11.33
CA ALA A 141 1.30 -3.48 12.33
C ALA A 141 1.14 -2.41 13.43
N LYS A 142 0.76 -2.82 14.64
CA LYS A 142 0.58 -1.94 15.79
C LYS A 142 1.91 -1.45 16.34
N ASN A 143 2.91 -2.34 16.40
CA ASN A 143 4.21 -2.10 16.99
C ASN A 143 5.29 -2.92 16.26
N ARG A 144 6.53 -2.87 16.76
CA ARG A 144 7.67 -3.58 16.14
C ARG A 144 7.48 -5.10 16.10
N VAL A 145 6.82 -5.70 17.10
CA VAL A 145 6.52 -7.14 17.09
C VAL A 145 5.55 -7.45 15.97
N GLY A 146 4.47 -6.68 15.86
CA GLY A 146 3.48 -6.81 14.78
C GLY A 146 4.09 -6.62 13.39
N LEU A 147 4.99 -5.65 13.21
CA LEU A 147 5.68 -5.46 11.93
C LEU A 147 6.52 -6.69 11.55
N LYS A 148 7.25 -7.27 12.51
CA LYS A 148 8.01 -8.51 12.29
C LYS A 148 7.10 -9.69 11.96
N ASN A 149 5.98 -9.82 12.65
CA ASN A 149 5.00 -10.87 12.43
C ASN A 149 4.31 -10.69 11.06
N LEU A 150 3.99 -9.45 10.67
CA LEU A 150 3.48 -9.16 9.33
C LEU A 150 4.45 -9.66 8.24
N TYR A 151 5.75 -9.38 8.37
CA TYR A 151 6.76 -9.85 7.41
C TYR A 151 6.84 -11.39 7.35
N ARG A 152 6.69 -12.08 8.48
CA ARG A 152 6.64 -13.55 8.52
C ARG A 152 5.42 -14.08 7.79
N LEU A 153 4.24 -13.52 8.08
CA LEU A 153 3.00 -13.89 7.40
C LEU A 153 3.10 -13.72 5.89
N ILE A 154 3.66 -12.59 5.42
CA ILE A 154 3.87 -12.34 3.99
C ILE A 154 4.90 -13.30 3.39
N SER A 155 5.98 -13.63 4.11
CA SER A 155 6.95 -14.62 3.64
C SER A 155 6.31 -15.99 3.49
N HIS A 156 5.62 -16.49 4.52
CA HIS A 156 4.92 -17.78 4.46
C HIS A 156 3.83 -17.81 3.38
N SER A 157 3.06 -16.72 3.23
CA SER A 157 1.99 -16.68 2.22
C SER A 157 2.52 -16.79 0.78
N ASN A 158 3.71 -16.24 0.53
CA ASN A 158 4.35 -16.27 -0.79
C ASN A 158 5.20 -17.52 -1.04
N LEU A 159 5.84 -18.07 -0.01
CA LEU A 159 6.77 -19.21 -0.15
C LEU A 159 6.07 -20.55 0.05
N ASP A 160 5.17 -20.65 1.04
CA ASP A 160 4.63 -21.94 1.49
C ASP A 160 3.15 -22.13 1.09
N HIS A 161 2.38 -21.03 0.95
CA HIS A 161 0.93 -21.10 0.78
C HIS A 161 0.42 -20.40 -0.49
N PHE A 162 1.30 -20.14 -1.47
CA PHE A 162 0.91 -19.47 -2.71
C PHE A 162 0.08 -20.40 -3.60
N TYR A 163 -1.14 -19.97 -3.90
CA TYR A 163 -1.97 -20.56 -4.94
C TYR A 163 -2.79 -19.46 -5.61
N ARG A 164 -2.41 -19.06 -6.82
CA ARG A 164 -2.90 -17.87 -7.57
C ARG A 164 -2.62 -16.55 -6.88
N VAL A 165 -2.79 -16.48 -5.55
CA VAL A 165 -2.50 -15.34 -4.68
C VAL A 165 -1.78 -15.82 -3.43
N PRO A 166 -1.04 -14.95 -2.70
CA PRO A 166 -0.36 -15.32 -1.47
C PRO A 166 -1.36 -15.47 -0.31
N ARG A 167 -1.72 -16.72 0.02
CA ARG A 167 -2.77 -17.05 0.98
C ARG A 167 -2.21 -17.13 2.40
N ILE A 168 -3.01 -16.71 3.37
CA ILE A 168 -2.68 -16.73 4.80
C ILE A 168 -3.64 -17.72 5.49
N PRO A 169 -3.17 -18.91 5.92
CA PRO A 169 -3.96 -19.79 6.76
C PRO A 169 -4.34 -19.13 8.07
N ARG A 170 -5.61 -19.27 8.51
CA ARG A 170 -6.09 -18.69 9.78
C ARG A 170 -5.28 -19.15 10.99
N ALA A 171 -4.86 -20.41 11.03
CA ALA A 171 -4.00 -20.95 12.09
C ALA A 171 -2.65 -20.22 12.15
N LEU A 172 -2.03 -19.94 10.99
CA LEU A 172 -0.79 -19.18 10.89
C LEU A 172 -0.98 -17.74 11.33
N LEU A 173 -2.09 -17.10 10.94
CA LEU A 173 -2.42 -15.76 11.43
C LEU A 173 -2.59 -15.73 12.96
N GLN A 174 -3.21 -16.74 13.56
CA GLN A 174 -3.35 -16.83 15.00
C GLN A 174 -2.00 -16.96 15.71
N GLU A 175 -1.07 -17.73 15.14
CA GLU A 175 0.30 -17.86 15.65
C GLU A 175 1.06 -16.53 15.66
N TYR A 176 0.92 -15.74 14.60
CA TYR A 176 1.63 -14.46 14.42
C TYR A 176 0.76 -13.22 14.71
N ARG A 177 -0.36 -13.36 15.42
CA ARG A 177 -1.31 -12.27 15.69
C ARG A 177 -0.78 -11.19 16.60
N GLU A 178 0.19 -11.51 17.45
CA GLU A 178 0.73 -10.55 18.44
C GLU A 178 1.25 -9.29 17.75
N GLY A 179 0.81 -8.11 18.24
CA GLY A 179 1.20 -6.81 17.72
C GLY A 179 0.54 -6.43 16.39
N LEU A 180 -0.42 -7.22 15.90
CA LEU A 180 -1.27 -6.87 14.75
C LEU A 180 -2.63 -6.37 15.20
N ILE A 181 -3.20 -5.47 14.40
CA ILE A 181 -4.62 -5.09 14.44
C ILE A 181 -5.25 -5.68 13.19
N VAL A 182 -6.32 -6.45 13.36
CA VAL A 182 -6.94 -7.24 12.29
C VAL A 182 -8.30 -6.65 11.91
N GLY A 183 -8.42 -6.19 10.67
CA GLY A 183 -9.64 -5.62 10.09
C GLY A 183 -10.36 -6.55 9.14
N SER A 184 -11.68 -6.39 9.02
CA SER A 184 -12.54 -7.29 8.23
C SER A 184 -12.48 -7.06 6.71
N ALA A 185 -11.73 -6.07 6.25
CA ALA A 185 -11.56 -5.70 4.85
C ALA A 185 -12.86 -5.30 4.11
N CYS A 186 -12.79 -5.33 2.76
CA CYS A 186 -13.80 -4.88 1.82
C CYS A 186 -14.97 -5.89 1.63
N GLU A 187 -15.69 -5.78 0.50
CA GLU A 187 -16.79 -6.69 0.14
C GLU A 187 -16.32 -8.14 -0.05
N ALA A 188 -15.03 -8.34 -0.40
CA ALA A 188 -14.44 -9.68 -0.47
C ALA A 188 -14.02 -10.23 0.90
N GLY A 189 -14.17 -9.45 1.97
CA GLY A 189 -13.91 -9.87 3.35
C GLY A 189 -14.96 -10.81 3.91
N GLU A 190 -14.55 -11.62 4.88
CA GLU A 190 -15.40 -12.67 5.42
C GLU A 190 -16.66 -12.14 6.11
N VAL A 191 -16.56 -11.01 6.84
CA VAL A 191 -17.70 -10.39 7.54
C VAL A 191 -18.74 -9.88 6.56
N PHE A 192 -18.33 -9.14 5.53
CA PHE A 192 -19.24 -8.67 4.49
C PHE A 192 -19.94 -9.85 3.81
N GLN A 193 -19.20 -10.88 3.44
CA GLN A 193 -19.72 -12.09 2.80
C GLN A 193 -20.67 -12.87 3.73
N ALA A 194 -20.38 -12.91 5.03
CA ALA A 194 -21.28 -13.57 6.01
C ALA A 194 -22.60 -12.81 6.16
N VAL A 195 -22.56 -11.47 6.17
CA VAL A 195 -23.75 -10.63 6.19
C VAL A 195 -24.53 -10.74 4.89
N LEU A 196 -23.86 -10.62 3.73
CA LEU A 196 -24.45 -10.70 2.40
C LEU A 196 -25.23 -12.04 2.20
N HIS A 197 -24.66 -13.13 2.66
CA HIS A 197 -25.22 -14.48 2.55
C HIS A 197 -26.02 -14.89 3.79
N GLN A 198 -26.29 -14.01 4.74
CA GLN A 198 -27.06 -14.25 5.96
C GLN A 198 -26.59 -15.49 6.73
N ARG A 199 -25.28 -15.69 6.85
CA ARG A 199 -24.70 -16.87 7.51
C ARG A 199 -25.08 -16.88 9.00
N PRO A 200 -25.48 -18.04 9.56
CA PRO A 200 -25.93 -18.14 10.96
C PRO A 200 -24.80 -17.85 11.96
N ASN A 201 -23.53 -18.04 11.59
CA ASN A 201 -22.36 -17.83 12.42
C ASN A 201 -21.74 -16.43 12.28
N VAL A 202 -22.47 -15.43 11.75
CA VAL A 202 -21.93 -14.09 11.48
C VAL A 202 -21.33 -13.40 12.73
N LEU A 203 -21.87 -13.66 13.91
CA LEU A 203 -21.33 -13.13 15.17
C LEU A 203 -19.98 -13.73 15.54
N GLU A 204 -19.83 -15.03 15.34
CA GLU A 204 -18.55 -15.72 15.56
C GLU A 204 -17.49 -15.21 14.57
N VAL A 205 -17.87 -15.11 13.30
CA VAL A 205 -17.01 -14.55 12.25
C VAL A 205 -16.57 -13.14 12.60
N ALA A 206 -17.49 -12.24 12.95
CA ALA A 206 -17.17 -10.85 13.29
C ALA A 206 -16.29 -10.74 14.56
N GLY A 207 -16.48 -11.63 15.53
CA GLY A 207 -15.68 -11.66 16.77
C GLY A 207 -14.20 -12.02 16.60
N PHE A 208 -13.79 -12.46 15.40
CA PHE A 208 -12.39 -12.72 15.08
C PHE A 208 -11.58 -11.42 14.86
N TYR A 209 -12.23 -10.33 14.47
CA TYR A 209 -11.61 -9.08 14.03
C TYR A 209 -11.48 -8.06 15.17
N ASP A 210 -10.46 -7.21 15.11
CA ASP A 210 -10.26 -6.11 16.06
C ASP A 210 -11.04 -4.87 15.66
N TYR A 211 -11.38 -4.72 14.37
CA TYR A 211 -12.34 -3.74 13.85
C TYR A 211 -13.08 -4.29 12.63
N LEU A 212 -14.29 -3.78 12.42
CA LEU A 212 -15.09 -4.08 11.23
C LEU A 212 -15.04 -2.92 10.26
N GLU A 213 -15.12 -3.23 8.97
CA GLU A 213 -14.99 -2.25 7.89
C GLU A 213 -16.30 -2.11 7.12
N ILE A 214 -16.66 -0.88 6.82
CA ILE A 214 -17.72 -0.52 5.88
C ILE A 214 -17.15 0.45 4.85
N GLN A 215 -17.73 0.45 3.65
CA GLN A 215 -17.26 1.26 2.54
C GLN A 215 -18.39 2.09 1.93
N PRO A 216 -18.07 3.16 1.16
CA PRO A 216 -19.02 3.89 0.35
C PRO A 216 -19.88 2.95 -0.48
N LEU A 217 -21.17 3.25 -0.62
CA LEU A 217 -22.08 2.40 -1.39
C LEU A 217 -21.62 2.23 -2.83
N ALA A 218 -21.05 3.29 -3.41
CA ALA A 218 -20.55 3.29 -4.77
C ALA A 218 -19.40 2.30 -5.00
N ASN A 219 -18.62 1.96 -3.97
CA ASN A 219 -17.57 0.92 -4.09
C ASN A 219 -18.17 -0.47 -4.40
N ASN A 220 -19.43 -0.70 -3.97
CA ASN A 220 -20.13 -1.99 -4.05
C ASN A 220 -21.32 -2.00 -5.02
N GLU A 221 -21.52 -0.93 -5.80
CA GLU A 221 -22.65 -0.83 -6.76
C GLU A 221 -22.67 -1.95 -7.80
N PHE A 222 -21.51 -2.52 -8.13
CA PHE A 222 -21.39 -3.66 -9.05
C PHE A 222 -22.13 -4.92 -8.55
N LEU A 223 -22.47 -5.00 -7.26
CA LEU A 223 -23.28 -6.08 -6.69
C LEU A 223 -24.77 -5.93 -7.00
N ILE A 224 -25.22 -4.71 -7.39
CA ILE A 224 -26.62 -4.47 -7.71
C ILE A 224 -27.02 -5.26 -8.96
N GLY A 225 -28.14 -5.99 -8.86
CA GLY A 225 -28.58 -6.93 -9.90
C GLY A 225 -28.24 -8.38 -9.60
N THR A 226 -27.47 -8.65 -8.53
CA THR A 226 -27.26 -10.02 -8.04
C THR A 226 -28.49 -10.51 -7.26
N ALA A 227 -28.52 -11.79 -6.94
CA ALA A 227 -29.62 -12.38 -6.15
C ALA A 227 -29.73 -11.78 -4.74
N GLN A 228 -28.62 -11.31 -4.17
CA GLN A 228 -28.51 -10.81 -2.81
C GLN A 228 -28.70 -9.29 -2.72
N VAL A 229 -28.33 -8.54 -3.77
CA VAL A 229 -28.36 -7.08 -3.80
C VAL A 229 -29.17 -6.61 -5.00
N ARG A 230 -30.36 -6.03 -4.73
CA ARG A 230 -31.29 -5.57 -5.78
C ARG A 230 -31.28 -4.04 -5.95
N SER A 231 -30.84 -3.34 -4.91
CA SER A 231 -30.87 -1.87 -4.88
C SER A 231 -29.80 -1.31 -3.96
N LYS A 232 -29.61 0.01 -3.98
CA LYS A 232 -28.76 0.73 -3.01
C LYS A 232 -29.23 0.53 -1.55
N ASP A 233 -30.54 0.37 -1.33
CA ASP A 233 -31.07 0.11 0.02
C ASP A 233 -30.57 -1.22 0.60
N ASP A 234 -30.29 -2.21 -0.25
CA ASP A 234 -29.69 -3.46 0.20
C ASP A 234 -28.25 -3.24 0.66
N LEU A 235 -27.47 -2.42 -0.04
CA LEU A 235 -26.11 -2.04 0.37
C LEU A 235 -26.13 -1.26 1.69
N ILE A 236 -27.07 -0.31 1.84
CA ILE A 236 -27.29 0.42 3.10
C ILE A 236 -27.57 -0.56 4.24
N ARG A 237 -28.47 -1.53 4.02
CA ARG A 237 -28.79 -2.56 5.04
C ARG A 237 -27.58 -3.40 5.43
N ILE A 238 -26.73 -3.76 4.48
CA ILE A 238 -25.48 -4.50 4.77
C ILE A 238 -24.59 -3.67 5.69
N ASN A 239 -24.27 -2.41 5.34
CA ASN A 239 -23.46 -1.54 6.17
C ASN A 239 -24.07 -1.34 7.58
N GLN A 240 -25.38 -1.12 7.66
CA GLN A 240 -26.10 -1.01 8.94
C GLN A 240 -26.05 -2.30 9.77
N GLN A 241 -26.08 -3.48 9.14
CA GLN A 241 -25.93 -4.76 9.83
C GLN A 241 -24.51 -4.94 10.38
N ILE A 242 -23.48 -4.56 9.62
CA ILE A 242 -22.08 -4.58 10.09
C ILE A 242 -21.91 -3.62 11.29
N ILE A 243 -22.50 -2.42 11.24
CA ILE A 243 -22.51 -1.46 12.38
C ILE A 243 -23.15 -2.13 13.62
N LYS A 244 -24.32 -2.73 13.47
CA LYS A 244 -25.02 -3.43 14.58
C LYS A 244 -24.21 -4.61 15.12
N LEU A 245 -23.45 -5.33 14.27
CA LEU A 245 -22.54 -6.39 14.72
C LEU A 245 -21.42 -5.81 15.59
N GLY A 246 -20.80 -4.71 15.15
CA GLY A 246 -19.78 -3.99 15.91
C GLY A 246 -20.31 -3.53 17.28
N GLU A 247 -21.47 -2.90 17.31
CA GLU A 247 -22.14 -2.45 18.54
C GLU A 247 -22.42 -3.63 19.51
N ARG A 248 -22.92 -4.73 18.97
CA ARG A 248 -23.24 -5.93 19.77
C ARG A 248 -22.00 -6.60 20.37
N LEU A 249 -20.88 -6.56 19.65
CA LEU A 249 -19.61 -7.20 20.06
C LEU A 249 -18.68 -6.22 20.78
N GLY A 250 -18.99 -4.91 20.83
CA GLY A 250 -18.07 -3.89 21.34
C GLY A 250 -16.85 -3.69 20.46
N ILE A 251 -16.93 -4.02 19.16
CA ILE A 251 -15.87 -3.89 18.17
C ILE A 251 -16.09 -2.61 17.37
N PRO A 252 -15.08 -1.72 17.22
CA PRO A 252 -15.24 -0.50 16.44
C PRO A 252 -15.50 -0.80 14.97
N VAL A 253 -16.35 0.03 14.35
CA VAL A 253 -16.59 -0.01 12.92
C VAL A 253 -15.97 1.21 12.28
N VAL A 254 -15.21 1.01 11.20
CA VAL A 254 -14.50 2.07 10.48
C VAL A 254 -14.99 2.17 9.03
N ALA A 255 -15.08 3.38 8.54
CA ALA A 255 -15.36 3.67 7.14
C ALA A 255 -14.03 3.85 6.38
N THR A 256 -13.77 3.03 5.37
CA THR A 256 -12.57 3.08 4.55
C THR A 256 -12.90 3.33 3.08
N GLY A 257 -11.95 3.89 2.35
CA GLY A 257 -12.12 4.20 0.92
C GLY A 257 -11.80 3.04 0.00
N ASP A 258 -11.01 2.07 0.46
CA ASP A 258 -10.41 1.03 -0.40
C ASP A 258 -9.71 1.66 -1.60
N VAL A 259 -8.83 2.61 -1.28
CA VAL A 259 -8.27 3.55 -2.25
C VAL A 259 -7.33 2.83 -3.22
N HIS A 260 -7.59 2.95 -4.54
CA HIS A 260 -6.75 2.39 -5.59
C HIS A 260 -6.16 3.46 -6.52
N PHE A 261 -6.66 4.69 -6.45
CA PHE A 261 -6.15 5.85 -7.19
C PHE A 261 -6.38 7.14 -6.39
N LEU A 262 -5.65 8.21 -6.74
CA LEU A 262 -5.68 9.43 -5.92
C LEU A 262 -6.86 10.34 -6.21
N ARG A 263 -7.25 10.49 -7.48
CA ARG A 263 -8.25 11.45 -7.92
C ARG A 263 -9.30 10.78 -8.80
N PRO A 264 -10.54 11.28 -8.85
CA PRO A 264 -11.59 10.71 -9.69
C PRO A 264 -11.18 10.50 -11.15
N GLU A 265 -10.40 11.42 -11.73
CA GLU A 265 -9.91 11.34 -13.10
C GLU A 265 -8.90 10.20 -13.33
N ASP A 266 -8.23 9.72 -12.30
CA ASP A 266 -7.27 8.60 -12.39
C ASP A 266 -7.98 7.24 -12.59
N ALA A 267 -9.30 7.18 -12.39
CA ALA A 267 -10.11 6.00 -12.66
C ALA A 267 -9.90 5.45 -14.09
N PHE A 268 -9.67 6.34 -15.06
CA PHE A 268 -9.40 5.96 -16.45
C PHE A 268 -8.13 5.10 -16.57
N VAL A 269 -7.08 5.42 -15.81
CA VAL A 269 -5.82 4.64 -15.81
C VAL A 269 -6.08 3.23 -15.27
N ARG A 270 -6.83 3.13 -14.17
CA ARG A 270 -7.20 1.83 -13.57
C ARG A 270 -8.06 1.00 -14.55
N THR A 271 -9.01 1.63 -15.25
CA THR A 271 -9.79 0.99 -16.31
C THR A 271 -8.92 0.28 -17.35
N ILE A 272 -7.85 0.94 -17.82
CA ILE A 272 -6.92 0.35 -18.79
C ILE A 272 -6.22 -0.88 -18.19
N LEU A 273 -5.79 -0.81 -16.92
CA LEU A 273 -5.14 -1.94 -16.26
C LEU A 273 -6.08 -3.13 -16.09
N LEU A 274 -7.32 -2.91 -15.65
CA LEU A 274 -8.33 -3.94 -15.48
C LEU A 274 -8.74 -4.58 -16.81
N ALA A 275 -8.89 -3.77 -17.86
CA ALA A 275 -9.14 -4.26 -19.22
C ALA A 275 -7.98 -5.14 -19.73
N GLY A 276 -6.73 -4.76 -19.41
CA GLY A 276 -5.54 -5.55 -19.72
C GLY A 276 -5.51 -6.92 -19.03
N LYS A 277 -6.15 -7.02 -17.86
CA LYS A 277 -6.36 -8.29 -17.14
C LYS A 277 -7.55 -9.11 -17.67
N GLY A 278 -8.36 -8.56 -18.56
CA GLY A 278 -9.59 -9.18 -19.05
C GLY A 278 -10.72 -9.20 -18.00
N MET A 279 -10.72 -8.26 -17.05
CA MET A 279 -11.79 -8.12 -16.05
C MET A 279 -13.01 -7.42 -16.67
N GLY A 280 -14.20 -8.00 -16.47
CA GLY A 280 -15.45 -7.53 -17.10
C GLY A 280 -16.02 -6.21 -16.53
N ASP A 281 -15.53 -5.78 -15.36
CA ASP A 281 -15.94 -4.54 -14.68
C ASP A 281 -15.11 -3.31 -15.10
N ALA A 282 -14.19 -3.47 -16.06
CA ALA A 282 -13.36 -2.38 -16.58
C ALA A 282 -14.16 -1.21 -17.15
N GLU A 283 -15.37 -1.43 -17.70
CA GLU A 283 -16.21 -0.37 -18.27
C GLU A 283 -16.86 0.56 -17.24
N HIS A 284 -17.04 0.06 -16.01
CA HIS A 284 -17.66 0.80 -14.89
C HIS A 284 -16.86 0.63 -13.59
N PRO A 285 -15.65 1.20 -13.51
CA PRO A 285 -14.79 1.03 -12.34
C PRO A 285 -15.41 1.69 -11.11
N ALA A 286 -15.33 1.01 -9.97
CA ALA A 286 -15.73 1.58 -8.69
C ALA A 286 -14.90 2.85 -8.39
N PRO A 287 -15.49 3.90 -7.76
CA PRO A 287 -14.82 5.17 -7.50
C PRO A 287 -13.90 5.09 -6.27
N LEU A 288 -12.84 4.30 -6.36
CA LEU A 288 -11.90 4.00 -5.29
C LEU A 288 -10.80 5.08 -5.15
N TYR A 289 -11.20 6.36 -5.13
CA TYR A 289 -10.26 7.47 -5.00
C TYR A 289 -10.06 7.92 -3.55
N TYR A 290 -8.98 8.69 -3.31
CA TYR A 290 -8.65 9.22 -2.00
C TYR A 290 -9.56 10.40 -1.65
N ARG A 291 -10.54 10.18 -0.76
CA ARG A 291 -11.58 11.16 -0.37
C ARG A 291 -11.14 12.04 0.78
N THR A 292 -11.58 13.29 0.75
CA THR A 292 -11.55 14.19 1.92
C THR A 292 -12.47 13.69 3.03
N THR A 293 -12.38 14.29 4.21
CA THR A 293 -13.26 13.95 5.32
C THR A 293 -14.70 14.28 5.00
N GLU A 294 -14.97 15.46 4.39
CA GLU A 294 -16.32 15.86 3.99
C GLU A 294 -16.91 14.95 2.93
N GLU A 295 -16.13 14.59 1.89
CA GLU A 295 -16.58 13.65 0.88
C GLU A 295 -16.94 12.30 1.51
N MET A 296 -16.10 11.82 2.44
CA MET A 296 -16.38 10.55 3.12
C MET A 296 -17.61 10.64 4.02
N LEU A 297 -17.81 11.73 4.77
CA LEU A 297 -19.03 11.95 5.56
C LEU A 297 -20.28 12.00 4.67
N GLN A 298 -20.18 12.60 3.48
CA GLN A 298 -21.27 12.63 2.50
C GLN A 298 -21.65 11.24 2.01
N GLU A 299 -20.68 10.34 1.78
CA GLU A 299 -20.95 8.94 1.39
C GLU A 299 -21.76 8.18 2.45
N PHE A 300 -21.64 8.56 3.72
CA PHE A 300 -22.37 7.95 4.84
C PHE A 300 -23.53 8.77 5.35
N SER A 301 -24.04 9.74 4.55
CA SER A 301 -25.17 10.63 4.92
C SER A 301 -26.50 9.91 5.16
N TYR A 302 -26.61 8.62 4.82
CA TYR A 302 -27.74 7.77 5.16
C TYR A 302 -27.74 7.29 6.63
N LEU A 303 -26.67 7.52 7.37
CA LEU A 303 -26.57 7.34 8.82
C LEU A 303 -26.96 8.64 9.55
N THR A 304 -27.13 8.56 10.88
CA THR A 304 -27.19 9.80 11.66
C THR A 304 -25.87 10.54 11.63
N PRO A 305 -25.84 11.88 11.74
CA PRO A 305 -24.58 12.65 11.72
C PRO A 305 -23.54 12.14 12.73
N GLU A 306 -23.99 11.78 13.95
CA GLU A 306 -23.12 11.27 15.01
C GLU A 306 -22.52 9.91 14.63
N LYS A 307 -23.33 9.01 14.06
CA LYS A 307 -22.85 7.69 13.64
C LYS A 307 -21.94 7.78 12.42
N ALA A 308 -22.24 8.65 11.45
CA ALA A 308 -21.37 8.93 10.33
C ALA A 308 -19.99 9.46 10.81
N TYR A 309 -20.01 10.42 11.74
CA TYR A 309 -18.79 10.97 12.33
C TYR A 309 -18.00 9.91 13.11
N GLU A 310 -18.66 9.07 13.90
CA GLU A 310 -18.03 7.96 14.63
C GLU A 310 -17.26 7.04 13.67
N VAL A 311 -17.92 6.54 12.60
CA VAL A 311 -17.31 5.55 11.71
C VAL A 311 -16.29 6.15 10.74
N VAL A 312 -16.46 7.43 10.34
CA VAL A 312 -15.57 8.10 9.38
C VAL A 312 -14.36 8.74 10.05
N VAL A 313 -14.52 9.30 11.24
CA VAL A 313 -13.49 10.11 11.90
C VAL A 313 -12.99 9.46 13.18
N GLU A 314 -13.87 9.25 14.17
CA GLU A 314 -13.42 8.84 15.50
C GLU A 314 -12.82 7.43 15.53
N ALA A 315 -13.51 6.44 14.97
CA ALA A 315 -13.06 5.06 15.02
C ALA A 315 -11.75 4.85 14.26
N PRO A 316 -11.57 5.34 13.00
CA PRO A 316 -10.28 5.26 12.32
C PRO A 316 -9.14 5.94 13.08
N ARG A 317 -9.38 7.10 13.69
CA ARG A 317 -8.40 7.82 14.51
C ARG A 317 -8.04 7.03 15.78
N LYS A 318 -9.01 6.39 16.44
CA LYS A 318 -8.78 5.52 17.60
C LYS A 318 -7.91 4.29 17.22
N ILE A 319 -8.11 3.71 16.04
CA ILE A 319 -7.23 2.63 15.52
C ILE A 319 -5.83 3.19 15.24
N ALA A 320 -5.72 4.29 14.52
CA ALA A 320 -4.43 4.92 14.19
C ALA A 320 -3.62 5.33 15.43
N ALA A 321 -4.29 5.77 16.51
CA ALA A 321 -3.67 6.14 17.77
C ALA A 321 -3.02 4.96 18.51
N GLN A 322 -3.46 3.72 18.25
CA GLN A 322 -2.86 2.52 18.84
C GLN A 322 -1.54 2.10 18.15
N VAL A 323 -1.28 2.62 16.96
CA VAL A 323 -0.10 2.27 16.15
C VAL A 323 1.08 3.15 16.55
N GLU A 324 2.22 2.54 16.84
CA GLU A 324 3.48 3.23 17.11
C GLU A 324 4.10 3.81 15.83
N GLU A 325 4.99 4.79 15.94
CA GLU A 325 5.86 5.19 14.84
C GLU A 325 6.90 4.09 14.59
N LEU A 326 6.88 3.53 13.39
CA LEU A 326 7.70 2.37 13.05
C LEU A 326 8.68 2.71 11.92
N SER A 327 9.86 2.09 11.97
CA SER A 327 10.76 2.01 10.82
C SER A 327 10.61 0.63 10.16
N PRO A 328 10.31 0.56 8.86
CA PRO A 328 10.09 -0.72 8.18
C PRO A 328 11.40 -1.50 7.99
N VAL A 329 12.54 -0.82 8.05
CA VAL A 329 13.86 -1.42 7.95
C VAL A 329 14.67 -1.04 9.19
N PRO A 330 15.32 -1.99 9.86
CA PRO A 330 16.22 -1.68 10.98
C PRO A 330 17.34 -0.73 10.54
N SER A 331 17.77 0.16 11.45
CA SER A 331 18.92 1.00 11.21
C SER A 331 20.22 0.17 11.32
N GLY A 332 21.18 0.44 10.42
CA GLY A 332 22.49 -0.21 10.43
C GLY A 332 22.75 -1.10 9.21
N PHE A 333 23.89 -1.75 9.23
CA PHE A 333 24.32 -2.71 8.22
C PHE A 333 24.26 -4.12 8.79
N TYR A 334 23.64 -5.03 8.05
CA TYR A 334 23.42 -6.42 8.47
C TYR A 334 24.02 -7.35 7.38
N PRO A 335 25.36 -7.49 7.30
CA PRO A 335 25.97 -8.42 6.38
C PRO A 335 25.53 -9.85 6.70
N PRO A 336 25.43 -10.74 5.70
CA PRO A 336 25.15 -12.14 5.93
C PRO A 336 26.20 -12.75 6.86
N HIS A 337 25.79 -13.58 7.80
CA HIS A 337 26.70 -14.35 8.64
C HIS A 337 26.81 -15.76 8.06
N LEU A 338 28.00 -16.08 7.49
CA LEU A 338 28.33 -17.42 7.05
C LEU A 338 29.27 -18.04 8.07
N PRO A 339 28.98 -19.23 8.62
CA PRO A 339 29.90 -19.95 9.48
C PRO A 339 31.25 -20.12 8.76
N ASP A 340 32.34 -19.97 9.49
CA ASP A 340 33.73 -20.18 9.01
C ASP A 340 34.16 -19.31 7.83
N ALA A 341 33.40 -18.24 7.48
CA ALA A 341 33.71 -17.36 6.34
C ALA A 341 35.14 -16.78 6.36
N GLU A 342 35.63 -16.44 7.54
CA GLU A 342 37.00 -15.89 7.70
C GLU A 342 38.07 -16.92 7.29
N GLN A 343 37.96 -18.15 7.80
CA GLN A 343 38.89 -19.24 7.50
C GLN A 343 38.78 -19.66 6.04
N GLU A 344 37.57 -19.69 5.48
CA GLU A 344 37.33 -20.06 4.11
C GLU A 344 37.91 -19.01 3.13
N LEU A 345 37.68 -17.74 3.39
CA LEU A 345 38.24 -16.63 2.63
C LEU A 345 39.76 -16.69 2.65
N GLU A 346 40.37 -16.86 3.82
CA GLU A 346 41.83 -16.95 3.98
C GLU A 346 42.40 -18.13 3.17
N LYS A 347 41.83 -19.33 3.34
CA LYS A 347 42.20 -20.55 2.61
C LYS A 347 42.09 -20.39 1.10
N MET A 348 40.97 -19.88 0.59
CA MET A 348 40.75 -19.66 -0.83
C MET A 348 41.75 -18.64 -1.41
N THR A 349 42.00 -17.57 -0.68
CA THR A 349 42.89 -16.49 -1.11
C THR A 349 44.34 -16.97 -1.20
N TYR A 350 44.82 -17.67 -0.17
CA TYR A 350 46.19 -18.23 -0.21
C TYR A 350 46.34 -19.34 -1.25
N ALA A 351 45.33 -20.20 -1.45
CA ALA A 351 45.35 -21.21 -2.50
C ALA A 351 45.45 -20.57 -3.90
N LYS A 352 44.64 -19.53 -4.16
CA LYS A 352 44.69 -18.82 -5.43
C LYS A 352 46.00 -18.05 -5.65
N ALA A 353 46.55 -17.48 -4.61
CA ALA A 353 47.84 -16.82 -4.67
C ALA A 353 48.98 -17.79 -5.03
N LYS A 354 49.01 -19.01 -4.44
CA LYS A 354 50.00 -20.06 -4.78
C LYS A 354 49.87 -20.54 -6.23
N GLU A 355 48.63 -20.65 -6.71
CA GLU A 355 48.37 -20.99 -8.13
C GLU A 355 48.98 -19.96 -9.09
N ILE A 356 48.86 -18.66 -8.76
CA ILE A 356 49.30 -17.57 -9.64
C ILE A 356 50.82 -17.31 -9.51
N TYR A 357 51.35 -17.30 -8.29
CA TYR A 357 52.70 -16.82 -7.98
C TYR A 357 53.70 -17.96 -7.65
N GLY A 358 53.19 -19.19 -7.55
CA GLY A 358 54.00 -20.34 -7.17
C GLY A 358 54.16 -20.52 -5.66
N GLU A 359 54.86 -21.61 -5.27
CA GLU A 359 55.16 -21.92 -3.88
C GLU A 359 56.71 -22.13 -3.74
N PRO A 360 57.38 -21.43 -2.81
CA PRO A 360 56.85 -20.48 -1.84
C PRO A 360 56.38 -19.15 -2.47
N LEU A 361 55.37 -18.52 -1.84
CA LEU A 361 54.89 -17.20 -2.27
C LEU A 361 56.02 -16.15 -2.15
N PRO A 362 56.15 -15.22 -3.12
CA PRO A 362 57.04 -14.08 -2.97
C PRO A 362 56.70 -13.26 -1.72
N GLU A 363 57.70 -12.77 -1.00
CA GLU A 363 57.53 -12.09 0.27
C GLU A 363 56.61 -10.87 0.18
N ILE A 364 56.71 -10.09 -0.92
CA ILE A 364 55.84 -8.92 -1.19
C ILE A 364 54.36 -9.33 -1.34
N VAL A 365 54.08 -10.49 -1.97
CA VAL A 365 52.73 -11.02 -2.14
C VAL A 365 52.18 -11.46 -0.79
N GLN A 366 52.95 -12.20 -0.02
CA GLN A 366 52.55 -12.69 1.30
C GLN A 366 52.25 -11.53 2.27
N ALA A 367 53.08 -10.50 2.31
CA ALA A 367 52.90 -9.32 3.11
C ALA A 367 51.61 -8.55 2.71
N ARG A 368 51.35 -8.45 1.40
CA ARG A 368 50.14 -7.79 0.89
C ARG A 368 48.88 -8.55 1.25
N LEU A 369 48.84 -9.86 1.05
CA LEU A 369 47.71 -10.72 1.39
C LEU A 369 47.38 -10.62 2.87
N ALA A 370 48.35 -10.76 3.75
CA ALA A 370 48.16 -10.66 5.21
C ALA A 370 47.56 -9.32 5.59
N ARG A 371 48.01 -8.22 4.98
CA ARG A 371 47.46 -6.87 5.26
C ARG A 371 46.02 -6.73 4.78
N GLU A 372 45.68 -7.18 3.60
CA GLU A 372 44.34 -7.05 3.02
C GLU A 372 43.34 -7.95 3.76
N LEU A 373 43.69 -9.23 3.99
CA LEU A 373 42.82 -10.16 4.73
C LEU A 373 42.56 -9.66 6.15
N LYS A 374 43.59 -9.16 6.83
CA LYS A 374 43.40 -8.55 8.18
C LYS A 374 42.41 -7.40 8.17
N ALA A 375 42.43 -6.54 7.16
CA ALA A 375 41.52 -5.43 7.02
C ALA A 375 40.06 -5.91 6.82
N ILE A 376 39.85 -6.87 5.89
CA ILE A 376 38.56 -7.44 5.55
C ILE A 376 37.94 -8.15 6.79
N ILE A 377 38.74 -9.00 7.45
CA ILE A 377 38.28 -9.76 8.63
C ILE A 377 37.99 -8.85 9.80
N ASN A 378 38.88 -7.90 10.12
CA ASN A 378 38.67 -6.98 11.24
C ASN A 378 37.41 -6.07 11.09
N HIS A 379 37.00 -5.79 9.86
CA HIS A 379 35.77 -5.03 9.58
C HIS A 379 34.54 -5.92 9.47
N GLY A 380 34.64 -7.24 9.64
CA GLY A 380 33.53 -8.17 9.58
C GLY A 380 32.96 -8.39 8.18
N TYR A 381 33.77 -8.22 7.14
CA TYR A 381 33.34 -8.33 5.75
C TYR A 381 33.67 -9.64 5.08
N ALA A 382 34.21 -10.62 5.81
CA ALA A 382 34.63 -11.90 5.25
C ALA A 382 33.52 -12.63 4.45
N SER A 383 32.27 -12.55 4.93
CA SER A 383 31.10 -13.16 4.26
C SER A 383 30.67 -12.45 2.97
N LEU A 384 31.19 -11.25 2.69
CA LEU A 384 30.87 -10.49 1.49
C LEU A 384 31.88 -10.70 0.35
N TYR A 385 33.08 -11.17 0.69
CA TYR A 385 34.17 -11.48 -0.25
C TYR A 385 34.18 -12.95 -0.61
#